data_838d9a3ca6947f2cc8a42b2e77176442
#
_entry.id   838d9a3ca6947f2cc8a42b2e77176442
#
_cell.length_a   1.000
_cell.length_b   1.000
_cell.length_c   1.000
_cell.angle_alpha   90.00
_cell.angle_beta   90.00
_cell.angle_gamma   90.00
#
_symmetry.space_group_name_H-M   'P 1'
#
loop_
_entity.id
_entity.type
_entity.pdbx_description
1 polymer ?
#
loop_
_entity_poly.entity_id
_entity_poly.type
_entity_poly.pdbx_seq_one_letter_code
_entity_poly.pdbx_strand_id
1 'polypeptide(L)'
;MAKIQTPQAVRGTQDMFGETEERFAHVVATFERVRRLYGFKGLQLPVIEPTAVFSRSLGEATDVVSKEMYSFEDRGGDSITLRPEFTAGIARAYLTNGWQQFAPMKLSVHGPLFRYERPQKGRYRQFHQIDAEIIGAAEPAADVELLVMADQLLKELGINDGVTLQLNTLGDTPSRDAWRAALVGYFNDHKDVLSEDSLARLEKNPLRILDSKDPKDRPVADAAPVIDDFLSGEAQDFFGAVTAGLDAADVAWTRNAALVRGLDYYRHTAFEFVTDRLGAQGTVLGGGRYDGLIENLGGPATPAVGWAAGIERLAMLVEYQSQDKFDAVIVVENDERLSDAIRLARKLRAAQFATEIVATGSPRKRFDKAAKIPSHSLVALSVADGAPSMRIRGEGSEAAARVEAFVGGGK
;
A
#
# COMPACT_ATOMS: atom_id res chain seq x y z
N MET A 1 31.53 -32.11 14.13
CA MET A 1 30.77 -31.55 12.98
C MET A 1 30.38 -30.13 13.31
N ALA A 2 30.72 -29.16 12.48
CA ALA A 2 30.27 -27.79 12.68
C ALA A 2 28.72 -27.74 12.62
N LYS A 3 28.10 -27.10 13.59
CA LYS A 3 26.63 -26.96 13.65
C LYS A 3 26.20 -26.14 12.44
N ILE A 4 25.42 -26.73 11.52
CA ILE A 4 24.87 -26.03 10.37
C ILE A 4 23.97 -24.91 10.90
N GLN A 5 24.30 -23.65 10.64
CA GLN A 5 23.45 -22.52 10.99
C GLN A 5 22.24 -22.48 10.04
N THR A 6 21.06 -22.35 10.63
CA THR A 6 19.82 -22.12 9.85
C THR A 6 19.89 -20.75 9.20
N PRO A 7 19.74 -20.66 7.85
CA PRO A 7 19.65 -19.38 7.17
C PRO A 7 18.51 -18.52 7.74
N GLN A 8 18.74 -17.22 7.84
CA GLN A 8 17.76 -16.24 8.28
C GLN A 8 17.28 -15.40 7.09
N ALA A 9 16.08 -14.82 7.20
CA ALA A 9 15.60 -13.87 6.23
C ALA A 9 16.57 -12.67 6.12
N VAL A 10 16.63 -12.06 4.93
CA VAL A 10 17.47 -10.87 4.71
C VAL A 10 17.00 -9.75 5.64
N ARG A 11 17.94 -9.05 6.27
CA ARG A 11 17.63 -7.94 7.18
C ARG A 11 16.72 -6.91 6.49
N GLY A 12 15.58 -6.63 7.08
CA GLY A 12 14.57 -5.70 6.53
C GLY A 12 13.57 -6.33 5.60
N THR A 13 13.57 -7.66 5.48
CA THR A 13 12.48 -8.45 4.90
C THR A 13 11.79 -9.24 6.01
N GLN A 14 10.57 -9.71 5.75
CA GLN A 14 9.78 -10.45 6.73
C GLN A 14 8.94 -11.53 6.05
N ASP A 15 8.70 -12.61 6.79
CA ASP A 15 7.65 -13.57 6.47
C ASP A 15 6.36 -13.10 7.16
N MET A 16 5.26 -13.07 6.43
CA MET A 16 3.94 -12.74 6.99
C MET A 16 3.13 -14.01 7.13
N PHE A 17 2.57 -14.25 8.32
CA PHE A 17 1.78 -15.44 8.62
C PHE A 17 0.68 -15.14 9.65
N GLY A 18 -0.45 -15.84 9.56
CA GLY A 18 -1.59 -15.70 10.45
C GLY A 18 -2.18 -14.29 10.39
N GLU A 19 -2.53 -13.70 11.52
CA GLU A 19 -3.19 -12.39 11.61
C GLU A 19 -2.50 -11.28 10.81
N THR A 20 -1.17 -11.31 10.72
CA THR A 20 -0.42 -10.32 9.94
C THR A 20 -0.71 -10.45 8.44
N GLU A 21 -0.76 -11.69 7.93
CA GLU A 21 -1.09 -11.97 6.54
C GLU A 21 -2.56 -11.66 6.26
N GLU A 22 -3.47 -12.04 7.15
CA GLU A 22 -4.91 -11.77 7.02
C GLU A 22 -5.22 -10.27 6.94
N ARG A 23 -4.60 -9.45 7.80
CA ARG A 23 -4.72 -7.99 7.75
C ARG A 23 -4.20 -7.42 6.43
N PHE A 24 -3.07 -7.94 5.94
CA PHE A 24 -2.50 -7.58 4.65
C PHE A 24 -3.46 -7.94 3.51
N ALA A 25 -3.96 -9.16 3.48
CA ALA A 25 -4.91 -9.63 2.47
C ALA A 25 -6.22 -8.82 2.50
N HIS A 26 -6.70 -8.44 3.68
CA HIS A 26 -7.89 -7.59 3.84
C HIS A 26 -7.70 -6.20 3.21
N VAL A 27 -6.54 -5.56 3.42
CA VAL A 27 -6.21 -4.27 2.77
C VAL A 27 -6.24 -4.42 1.25
N VAL A 28 -5.58 -5.45 0.71
CA VAL A 28 -5.55 -5.70 -0.74
C VAL A 28 -6.95 -5.96 -1.29
N ALA A 29 -7.75 -6.81 -0.63
CA ALA A 29 -9.10 -7.12 -1.06
C ALA A 29 -10.03 -5.89 -1.07
N THR A 30 -9.92 -5.03 -0.04
CA THR A 30 -10.67 -3.78 0.04
C THR A 30 -10.27 -2.83 -1.09
N PHE A 31 -8.98 -2.66 -1.33
CA PHE A 31 -8.49 -1.86 -2.45
C PHE A 31 -8.97 -2.39 -3.80
N GLU A 32 -8.88 -3.70 -4.04
CA GLU A 32 -9.35 -4.35 -5.28
C GLU A 32 -10.84 -4.13 -5.53
N ARG A 33 -11.65 -4.03 -4.48
CA ARG A 33 -13.06 -3.72 -4.57
C ARG A 33 -13.28 -2.24 -4.85
N VAL A 34 -12.66 -1.34 -4.07
CA VAL A 34 -12.83 0.12 -4.21
C VAL A 34 -12.37 0.60 -5.58
N ARG A 35 -11.18 0.18 -6.07
CA ARG A 35 -10.68 0.61 -7.39
C ARG A 35 -11.64 0.31 -8.54
N ARG A 36 -12.42 -0.80 -8.44
CA ARG A 36 -13.41 -1.15 -9.46
C ARG A 36 -14.59 -0.21 -9.47
N LEU A 37 -14.99 0.33 -8.30
CA LEU A 37 -16.08 1.32 -8.20
C LEU A 37 -15.72 2.61 -8.95
N TYR A 38 -14.43 2.97 -8.98
CA TYR A 38 -13.90 4.13 -9.69
C TYR A 38 -13.44 3.83 -11.12
N GLY A 39 -13.62 2.61 -11.61
CA GLY A 39 -13.27 2.21 -12.98
C GLY A 39 -11.77 2.02 -13.23
N PHE A 40 -10.94 1.90 -12.19
CA PHE A 40 -9.51 1.65 -12.35
C PHE A 40 -9.26 0.21 -12.82
N LYS A 41 -8.41 0.09 -13.82
CA LYS A 41 -7.96 -1.20 -14.37
C LYS A 41 -6.71 -1.67 -13.62
N GLY A 42 -6.72 -2.94 -13.19
CA GLY A 42 -5.55 -3.57 -12.58
C GLY A 42 -4.42 -3.77 -13.57
N LEU A 43 -3.21 -3.48 -13.15
CA LEU A 43 -1.99 -3.63 -13.92
C LEU A 43 -1.00 -4.48 -13.14
N GLN A 44 -0.29 -5.38 -13.84
CA GLN A 44 0.85 -6.11 -13.31
C GLN A 44 2.12 -5.63 -14.03
N LEU A 45 3.10 -5.18 -13.27
CA LEU A 45 4.37 -4.69 -13.78
C LEU A 45 5.50 -5.67 -13.44
N PRO A 46 6.57 -5.74 -14.25
CA PRO A 46 7.79 -6.45 -13.88
C PRO A 46 8.35 -5.96 -12.54
N VAL A 47 8.91 -6.88 -11.76
CA VAL A 47 9.61 -6.54 -10.50
C VAL A 47 10.99 -5.94 -10.81
N ILE A 48 11.58 -6.33 -11.93
CA ILE A 48 12.88 -5.87 -12.42
C ILE A 48 12.64 -4.98 -13.63
N GLU A 49 13.22 -3.79 -13.61
CA GLU A 49 13.14 -2.79 -14.68
C GLU A 49 14.54 -2.31 -15.06
N PRO A 50 14.75 -1.79 -16.27
CA PRO A 50 15.97 -1.08 -16.60
C PRO A 50 16.21 0.07 -15.61
N THR A 51 17.42 0.20 -15.08
CA THR A 51 17.78 1.26 -14.11
C THR A 51 17.42 2.66 -14.61
N ALA A 52 17.51 2.87 -15.92
CA ALA A 52 17.16 4.13 -16.58
C ALA A 52 15.69 4.56 -16.38
N VAL A 53 14.78 3.63 -16.11
CA VAL A 53 13.37 3.95 -15.80
C VAL A 53 13.30 4.83 -14.56
N PHE A 54 14.06 4.49 -13.53
CA PHE A 54 14.02 5.22 -12.26
C PHE A 54 14.97 6.42 -12.25
N SER A 55 16.19 6.30 -12.78
CA SER A 55 17.15 7.41 -12.77
C SER A 55 16.67 8.62 -13.57
N ARG A 56 15.96 8.41 -14.69
CA ARG A 56 15.41 9.51 -15.52
C ARG A 56 14.14 10.12 -14.91
N SER A 57 13.31 9.34 -14.24
CA SER A 57 12.01 9.78 -13.75
C SER A 57 12.07 10.42 -12.36
N LEU A 58 12.85 9.84 -11.45
CA LEU A 58 12.86 10.25 -10.04
C LEU A 58 13.82 11.40 -9.74
N GLY A 59 14.79 11.66 -10.64
CA GLY A 59 15.87 12.61 -10.42
C GLY A 59 17.07 11.99 -9.68
N GLU A 60 18.26 12.17 -10.22
CA GLU A 60 19.53 11.61 -9.70
C GLU A 60 19.85 12.06 -8.26
N ALA A 61 19.33 13.23 -7.87
CA ALA A 61 19.56 13.82 -6.56
C ALA A 61 18.64 13.28 -5.44
N THR A 62 17.65 12.45 -5.78
CA THR A 62 16.76 11.88 -4.77
C THR A 62 17.45 10.79 -3.97
N ASP A 63 17.09 10.63 -2.69
CA ASP A 63 17.64 9.56 -1.84
C ASP A 63 17.36 8.18 -2.42
N VAL A 64 16.21 8.01 -3.05
CA VAL A 64 15.81 6.75 -3.69
C VAL A 64 16.84 6.34 -4.75
N VAL A 65 17.16 7.24 -5.69
CA VAL A 65 18.12 6.95 -6.78
C VAL A 65 19.54 6.87 -6.28
N SER A 66 19.96 7.80 -5.41
CA SER A 66 21.35 7.94 -5.00
C SER A 66 21.81 6.90 -3.97
N LYS A 67 20.89 6.34 -3.13
CA LYS A 67 21.26 5.53 -1.96
C LYS A 67 20.40 4.28 -1.73
N GLU A 68 19.18 4.23 -2.26
CA GLU A 68 18.21 3.22 -1.81
C GLU A 68 17.87 2.14 -2.86
N MET A 69 18.20 2.35 -4.14
CA MET A 69 17.92 1.36 -5.19
C MET A 69 18.78 0.11 -5.04
N TYR A 70 18.16 -1.06 -5.29
CA TYR A 70 18.86 -2.32 -5.52
C TYR A 70 19.13 -2.49 -7.01
N SER A 71 20.27 -1.98 -7.47
CA SER A 71 20.67 -2.05 -8.87
C SER A 71 21.86 -3.00 -9.03
N PHE A 72 21.88 -3.74 -10.13
CA PHE A 72 22.94 -4.68 -10.46
C PHE A 72 22.98 -4.90 -11.99
N GLU A 73 24.09 -5.41 -12.49
CA GLU A 73 24.23 -5.84 -13.87
C GLU A 73 23.72 -7.28 -14.02
N ASP A 74 22.94 -7.53 -15.07
CA ASP A 74 22.57 -8.88 -15.44
C ASP A 74 23.74 -9.60 -16.17
N ARG A 75 23.54 -10.85 -16.58
CA ARG A 75 24.57 -11.60 -17.29
C ARG A 75 24.87 -11.05 -18.69
N GLY A 76 24.02 -10.23 -19.26
CA GLY A 76 24.20 -9.53 -20.53
C GLY A 76 24.98 -8.23 -20.39
N GLY A 77 25.17 -7.73 -19.15
CA GLY A 77 25.78 -6.44 -18.87
C GLY A 77 24.79 -5.28 -18.79
N ASP A 78 23.49 -5.57 -18.84
CA ASP A 78 22.46 -4.54 -18.71
C ASP A 78 22.26 -4.15 -17.23
N SER A 79 22.21 -2.84 -16.97
CA SER A 79 21.91 -2.32 -15.63
C SER A 79 20.41 -2.41 -15.34
N ILE A 80 20.06 -3.24 -14.36
CA ILE A 80 18.70 -3.51 -13.93
C ILE A 80 18.51 -3.20 -12.45
N THR A 81 17.27 -2.92 -12.06
CA THR A 81 16.91 -2.47 -10.72
C THR A 81 15.66 -3.20 -10.23
N LEU A 82 15.67 -3.67 -8.98
CA LEU A 82 14.43 -4.03 -8.29
C LEU A 82 13.62 -2.75 -8.07
N ARG A 83 12.39 -2.72 -8.58
CA ARG A 83 11.54 -1.51 -8.57
C ARG A 83 11.40 -0.90 -7.18
N PRO A 84 11.75 0.39 -6.97
CA PRO A 84 11.60 1.08 -5.70
C PRO A 84 10.22 1.75 -5.53
N GLU A 85 9.46 1.89 -6.63
CA GLU A 85 8.12 2.48 -6.69
C GLU A 85 7.40 2.03 -7.97
N PHE A 86 6.11 2.35 -8.12
CA PHE A 86 5.33 1.89 -9.29
C PHE A 86 5.16 2.94 -10.38
N THR A 87 5.07 4.21 -10.02
CA THR A 87 4.67 5.31 -10.94
C THR A 87 5.54 5.36 -12.20
N ALA A 88 6.87 5.27 -12.06
CA ALA A 88 7.80 5.25 -13.20
C ALA A 88 7.61 4.00 -14.07
N GLY A 89 7.38 2.84 -13.46
CA GLY A 89 7.07 1.60 -14.16
C GLY A 89 5.75 1.69 -14.94
N ILE A 90 4.72 2.32 -14.36
CA ILE A 90 3.43 2.59 -15.03
C ILE A 90 3.64 3.52 -16.22
N ALA A 91 4.38 4.62 -16.04
CA ALA A 91 4.67 5.56 -17.13
C ALA A 91 5.47 4.90 -18.26
N ARG A 92 6.48 4.06 -17.94
CA ARG A 92 7.21 3.27 -18.93
C ARG A 92 6.26 2.33 -19.68
N ALA A 93 5.38 1.60 -18.96
CA ALA A 93 4.42 0.69 -19.57
C ALA A 93 3.42 1.43 -20.48
N TYR A 94 2.95 2.61 -20.07
CA TYR A 94 2.08 3.49 -20.85
C TYR A 94 2.73 3.85 -22.20
N LEU A 95 4.02 4.20 -22.17
CA LEU A 95 4.77 4.54 -23.38
C LEU A 95 5.05 3.33 -24.27
N THR A 96 5.61 2.27 -23.69
CA THR A 96 6.08 1.11 -24.48
C THR A 96 4.97 0.27 -25.08
N ASN A 97 3.76 0.34 -24.54
CA ASN A 97 2.59 -0.36 -25.08
C ASN A 97 1.69 0.52 -25.96
N GLY A 98 2.07 1.79 -26.20
CA GLY A 98 1.29 2.68 -27.05
C GLY A 98 -0.07 3.05 -26.45
N TRP A 99 -0.18 3.13 -25.12
CA TRP A 99 -1.47 3.39 -24.45
C TRP A 99 -1.93 4.84 -24.52
N GLN A 100 -1.12 5.73 -25.09
CA GLN A 100 -1.47 7.14 -25.31
C GLN A 100 -2.80 7.32 -26.05
N GLN A 101 -3.11 6.39 -26.95
CA GLN A 101 -4.37 6.40 -27.71
C GLN A 101 -5.63 6.14 -26.84
N PHE A 102 -5.46 5.65 -25.61
CA PHE A 102 -6.56 5.35 -24.70
C PHE A 102 -6.67 6.38 -23.56
N ALA A 103 -5.91 7.47 -23.62
CA ALA A 103 -5.98 8.52 -22.59
C ALA A 103 -7.38 9.18 -22.57
N PRO A 104 -7.90 9.55 -21.39
CA PRO A 104 -7.33 9.34 -20.08
C PRO A 104 -7.46 7.88 -19.60
N MET A 105 -6.42 7.38 -18.91
CA MET A 105 -6.40 6.03 -18.35
C MET A 105 -6.37 6.05 -16.82
N LYS A 106 -7.18 5.20 -16.21
CA LYS A 106 -7.17 4.93 -14.77
C LYS A 106 -6.54 3.56 -14.52
N LEU A 107 -5.37 3.54 -13.92
CA LEU A 107 -4.58 2.34 -13.67
C LEU A 107 -4.35 2.15 -12.18
N SER A 108 -4.31 0.90 -11.75
CA SER A 108 -4.02 0.56 -10.37
C SER A 108 -3.09 -0.65 -10.31
N VAL A 109 -2.23 -0.69 -9.32
CA VAL A 109 -1.27 -1.76 -9.12
C VAL A 109 -1.11 -2.03 -7.62
N HIS A 110 -0.74 -3.24 -7.26
CA HIS A 110 -0.27 -3.56 -5.92
C HIS A 110 0.84 -4.61 -5.99
N GLY A 111 1.70 -4.65 -4.97
CA GLY A 111 2.76 -5.64 -4.89
C GLY A 111 4.01 -5.17 -4.16
N PRO A 112 5.10 -5.98 -4.22
CA PRO A 112 6.34 -5.69 -3.52
C PRO A 112 7.17 -4.60 -4.22
N LEU A 113 7.84 -3.80 -3.40
CA LEU A 113 8.81 -2.78 -3.75
C LEU A 113 10.06 -2.96 -2.90
N PHE A 114 11.19 -2.38 -3.33
CA PHE A 114 12.50 -2.63 -2.73
C PHE A 114 13.28 -1.33 -2.56
N ARG A 115 13.66 -1.02 -1.30
CA ARG A 115 14.52 0.14 -0.97
C ARG A 115 15.52 -0.24 0.10
N TYR A 116 16.77 0.10 -0.09
CA TYR A 116 17.83 -0.12 0.89
C TYR A 116 17.77 0.91 2.01
N GLU A 117 16.74 0.82 2.83
CA GLU A 117 16.52 1.72 3.95
C GLU A 117 16.93 1.08 5.28
N ARG A 118 17.08 1.93 6.31
CA ARG A 118 17.26 1.45 7.68
C ARG A 118 15.95 0.85 8.18
N PRO A 119 15.88 -0.47 8.48
CA PRO A 119 14.65 -1.10 8.90
C PRO A 119 14.14 -0.57 10.24
N GLN A 120 12.85 -0.30 10.31
CA GLN A 120 12.12 0.03 11.54
C GLN A 120 10.65 -0.35 11.36
N LYS A 121 9.83 -0.24 12.42
CA LYS A 121 8.40 -0.57 12.35
C LYS A 121 7.71 0.22 11.24
N GLY A 122 7.06 -0.46 10.29
CA GLY A 122 6.41 0.16 9.13
C GLY A 122 7.36 0.66 8.04
N ARG A 123 8.66 0.29 8.09
CA ARG A 123 9.67 0.62 7.08
C ARG A 123 10.59 -0.57 6.86
N TYR A 124 10.43 -1.22 5.71
CA TYR A 124 11.12 -2.45 5.36
C TYR A 124 11.95 -2.25 4.08
N ARG A 125 12.90 -3.15 3.82
CA ARG A 125 13.66 -3.16 2.57
C ARG A 125 12.90 -3.81 1.42
N GLN A 126 12.06 -4.80 1.73
CA GLN A 126 10.97 -5.26 0.89
C GLN A 126 9.68 -4.87 1.60
N PHE A 127 8.86 -4.08 0.94
CA PHE A 127 7.57 -3.59 1.43
C PHE A 127 6.56 -3.63 0.29
N HIS A 128 5.29 -3.43 0.59
CA HIS A 128 4.24 -3.51 -0.41
C HIS A 128 3.43 -2.21 -0.46
N GLN A 129 3.04 -1.84 -1.66
CA GLN A 129 2.12 -0.72 -1.89
C GLN A 129 0.92 -1.14 -2.71
N ILE A 130 -0.14 -0.37 -2.56
CA ILE A 130 -1.25 -0.20 -3.48
C ILE A 130 -1.14 1.19 -4.06
N ASP A 131 -1.29 1.31 -5.37
CA ASP A 131 -1.15 2.56 -6.10
C ASP A 131 -2.31 2.74 -7.07
N ALA A 132 -2.74 4.00 -7.27
CA ALA A 132 -3.75 4.38 -8.24
C ALA A 132 -3.29 5.62 -9.00
N GLU A 133 -3.36 5.58 -10.34
CA GLU A 133 -2.84 6.60 -11.24
C GLU A 133 -3.87 6.94 -12.32
N ILE A 134 -4.05 8.23 -12.59
CA ILE A 134 -4.81 8.75 -13.75
C ILE A 134 -3.83 9.43 -14.67
N ILE A 135 -3.71 8.94 -15.91
CA ILE A 135 -2.77 9.43 -16.91
C ILE A 135 -3.54 10.01 -18.09
N GLY A 136 -3.21 11.25 -18.48
CA GLY A 136 -3.80 11.93 -19.61
C GLY A 136 -5.00 12.82 -19.27
N ALA A 137 -5.21 13.14 -17.99
CA ALA A 137 -6.24 14.08 -17.53
C ALA A 137 -5.59 15.34 -16.92
N ALA A 138 -5.80 16.48 -17.54
CA ALA A 138 -5.28 17.76 -17.08
C ALA A 138 -6.18 18.45 -16.04
N GLU A 139 -7.46 18.11 -16.03
CA GLU A 139 -8.50 18.76 -15.26
C GLU A 139 -8.38 18.46 -13.75
N PRO A 140 -8.66 19.44 -12.87
CA PRO A 140 -8.66 19.25 -11.40
C PRO A 140 -9.57 18.13 -10.91
N ALA A 141 -10.61 17.78 -11.68
CA ALA A 141 -11.54 16.69 -11.36
C ALA A 141 -10.83 15.32 -11.20
N ALA A 142 -9.71 15.10 -11.92
CA ALA A 142 -8.93 13.87 -11.76
C ALA A 142 -8.25 13.79 -10.39
N ASP A 143 -7.75 14.92 -9.88
CA ASP A 143 -7.17 15.02 -8.54
C ASP A 143 -8.23 14.77 -7.48
N VAL A 144 -9.41 15.39 -7.63
CA VAL A 144 -10.55 15.18 -6.72
C VAL A 144 -10.96 13.72 -6.69
N GLU A 145 -11.13 13.07 -7.85
CA GLU A 145 -11.55 11.67 -7.92
C GLU A 145 -10.59 10.73 -7.18
N LEU A 146 -9.27 10.94 -7.34
CA LEU A 146 -8.26 10.15 -6.63
C LEU A 146 -8.28 10.36 -5.13
N LEU A 147 -8.49 11.61 -4.67
CA LEU A 147 -8.58 11.93 -3.25
C LEU A 147 -9.86 11.36 -2.63
N VAL A 148 -10.99 11.44 -3.33
CA VAL A 148 -12.25 10.81 -2.90
C VAL A 148 -12.12 9.28 -2.83
N MET A 149 -11.45 8.66 -3.80
CA MET A 149 -11.17 7.23 -3.78
C MET A 149 -10.29 6.83 -2.57
N ALA A 150 -9.27 7.63 -2.27
CA ALA A 150 -8.39 7.40 -1.12
C ALA A 150 -9.17 7.52 0.21
N ASP A 151 -9.99 8.55 0.37
CA ASP A 151 -10.84 8.76 1.53
C ASP A 151 -11.82 7.59 1.72
N GLN A 152 -12.49 7.16 0.64
CA GLN A 152 -13.37 6.00 0.69
C GLN A 152 -12.63 4.73 1.10
N LEU A 153 -11.44 4.47 0.55
CA LEU A 153 -10.63 3.32 0.93
C LEU A 153 -10.31 3.31 2.42
N LEU A 154 -9.90 4.44 2.98
CA LEU A 154 -9.58 4.56 4.40
C LEU A 154 -10.82 4.37 5.29
N LYS A 155 -11.98 4.90 4.87
CA LYS A 155 -13.28 4.68 5.55
C LYS A 155 -13.68 3.21 5.54
N GLU A 156 -13.54 2.52 4.42
CA GLU A 156 -13.89 1.10 4.30
C GLU A 156 -12.93 0.16 5.03
N LEU A 157 -11.67 0.59 5.23
CA LEU A 157 -10.72 -0.09 6.11
C LEU A 157 -10.96 0.21 7.60
N GLY A 158 -11.88 1.12 7.94
CA GLY A 158 -12.18 1.52 9.32
C GLY A 158 -11.03 2.29 9.99
N ILE A 159 -10.20 2.99 9.22
CA ILE A 159 -9.01 3.68 9.74
C ILE A 159 -9.05 5.20 9.55
N ASN A 160 -10.15 5.75 9.08
CA ASN A 160 -10.34 7.19 8.86
C ASN A 160 -10.24 8.01 10.16
N ASP A 161 -10.61 7.44 11.32
CA ASP A 161 -10.49 8.13 12.60
C ASP A 161 -9.02 8.33 12.97
N GLY A 162 -8.63 9.60 13.21
CA GLY A 162 -7.25 9.97 13.49
C GLY A 162 -6.35 9.98 12.25
N VAL A 163 -6.92 10.00 11.04
CA VAL A 163 -6.22 10.27 9.79
C VAL A 163 -6.68 11.61 9.23
N THR A 164 -5.74 12.47 8.88
CA THR A 164 -6.02 13.80 8.31
C THR A 164 -5.45 13.89 6.90
N LEU A 165 -6.25 14.36 5.94
CA LEU A 165 -5.77 14.74 4.62
C LEU A 165 -5.07 16.10 4.71
N GLN A 166 -3.76 16.11 4.53
CA GLN A 166 -2.98 17.33 4.32
C GLN A 166 -2.84 17.58 2.83
N LEU A 167 -3.20 18.79 2.40
CA LEU A 167 -3.23 19.19 1.00
C LEU A 167 -2.38 20.45 0.79
N ASN A 168 -1.62 20.46 -0.30
CA ASN A 168 -0.88 21.61 -0.78
C ASN A 168 -0.99 21.74 -2.30
N THR A 169 -0.59 22.90 -2.83
CA THR A 169 -0.25 23.07 -4.24
C THR A 169 1.24 23.42 -4.36
N LEU A 170 1.88 22.89 -5.39
CA LEU A 170 3.24 23.25 -5.78
C LEU A 170 3.24 24.22 -6.97
N GLY A 171 2.05 24.67 -7.38
CA GLY A 171 1.82 25.53 -8.51
C GLY A 171 2.13 24.89 -9.87
N ASP A 172 1.93 25.67 -10.90
CA ASP A 172 2.41 25.39 -12.26
C ASP A 172 3.94 25.62 -12.36
N THR A 173 4.51 25.39 -13.54
CA THR A 173 5.95 25.57 -13.76
C THR A 173 6.40 27.00 -13.44
N PRO A 174 5.75 28.10 -13.95
CA PRO A 174 6.13 29.46 -13.60
C PRO A 174 6.09 29.76 -12.10
N SER A 175 5.02 29.34 -11.41
CA SER A 175 4.87 29.53 -9.96
C SER A 175 5.98 28.83 -9.18
N ARG A 176 6.25 27.57 -9.53
CA ARG A 176 7.27 26.75 -8.85
C ARG A 176 8.68 27.31 -9.07
N ASP A 177 8.99 27.79 -10.29
CA ASP A 177 10.31 28.34 -10.61
C ASP A 177 10.54 29.66 -9.87
N ALA A 178 9.53 30.53 -9.79
CA ALA A 178 9.60 31.77 -9.03
C ALA A 178 9.79 31.50 -7.52
N TRP A 179 9.00 30.55 -6.96
CA TRP A 179 9.14 30.14 -5.56
C TRP A 179 10.50 29.51 -5.27
N ARG A 180 10.98 28.62 -6.15
CA ARG A 180 12.31 28.02 -6.02
C ARG A 180 13.41 29.09 -6.01
N ALA A 181 13.33 30.08 -6.86
CA ALA A 181 14.29 31.18 -6.88
C ALA A 181 14.28 31.97 -5.56
N ALA A 182 13.10 32.27 -5.02
CA ALA A 182 12.95 32.96 -3.74
C ALA A 182 13.51 32.11 -2.58
N LEU A 183 13.24 30.79 -2.56
CA LEU A 183 13.78 29.86 -1.56
C LEU A 183 15.32 29.79 -1.63
N VAL A 184 15.90 29.72 -2.82
CA VAL A 184 17.36 29.73 -3.00
C VAL A 184 17.96 31.02 -2.43
N GLY A 185 17.38 32.19 -2.73
CA GLY A 185 17.81 33.46 -2.15
C GLY A 185 17.74 33.44 -0.62
N TYR A 186 16.58 33.11 -0.10
CA TYR A 186 16.32 33.04 1.34
C TYR A 186 17.28 32.09 2.10
N PHE A 187 17.44 30.85 1.62
CA PHE A 187 18.34 29.89 2.26
C PHE A 187 19.82 30.24 2.12
N ASN A 188 20.21 30.93 1.05
CA ASN A 188 21.57 31.46 0.91
C ASN A 188 21.88 32.50 2.01
N ASP A 189 20.93 33.37 2.37
CA ASP A 189 21.07 34.36 3.42
C ASP A 189 21.13 33.73 4.82
N HIS A 190 20.72 32.45 4.96
CA HIS A 190 20.68 31.71 6.23
C HIS A 190 21.64 30.50 6.28
N LYS A 191 22.64 30.44 5.38
CA LYS A 191 23.55 29.28 5.28
C LYS A 191 24.25 28.92 6.58
N ASP A 192 24.61 29.90 7.40
CA ASP A 192 25.38 29.72 8.61
C ASP A 192 24.63 28.94 9.71
N VAL A 193 23.30 28.85 9.59
CA VAL A 193 22.44 28.18 10.58
C VAL A 193 21.82 26.88 10.04
N LEU A 194 22.03 26.54 8.78
CA LEU A 194 21.55 25.29 8.20
C LEU A 194 22.41 24.08 8.59
N SER A 195 21.80 22.89 8.61
CA SER A 195 22.52 21.62 8.76
C SER A 195 23.34 21.28 7.49
N GLU A 196 24.35 20.43 7.61
CA GLU A 196 25.16 19.96 6.48
C GLU A 196 24.31 19.31 5.40
N ASP A 197 23.28 18.53 5.78
CA ASP A 197 22.34 17.91 4.87
C ASP A 197 21.52 18.94 4.10
N SER A 198 21.04 19.98 4.79
CA SER A 198 20.29 21.08 4.17
C SER A 198 21.17 21.96 3.27
N LEU A 199 22.44 22.16 3.60
CA LEU A 199 23.39 22.83 2.71
C LEU A 199 23.61 22.03 1.42
N ALA A 200 23.75 20.71 1.50
CA ALA A 200 23.84 19.85 0.32
C ALA A 200 22.54 19.85 -0.52
N ARG A 201 21.37 19.97 0.13
CA ARG A 201 20.07 20.09 -0.54
C ARG A 201 19.89 21.45 -1.22
N LEU A 202 20.44 22.51 -0.66
CA LEU A 202 20.34 23.86 -1.26
C LEU A 202 20.88 23.91 -2.69
N GLU A 203 21.94 23.17 -2.98
CA GLU A 203 22.52 23.08 -4.31
C GLU A 203 21.69 22.23 -5.28
N LYS A 204 21.09 21.15 -4.77
CA LYS A 204 20.41 20.13 -5.58
C LYS A 204 18.90 20.34 -5.66
N ASN A 205 18.25 20.44 -4.51
CA ASN A 205 16.79 20.58 -4.40
C ASN A 205 16.40 21.37 -3.13
N PRO A 206 16.36 22.71 -3.19
CA PRO A 206 16.11 23.58 -2.05
C PRO A 206 14.71 23.35 -1.40
N LEU A 207 13.72 22.87 -2.16
CA LEU A 207 12.39 22.56 -1.61
C LEU A 207 12.47 21.50 -0.51
N ARG A 208 13.45 20.58 -0.58
CA ARG A 208 13.64 19.52 0.44
C ARG A 208 14.11 20.04 1.81
N ILE A 209 14.55 21.31 1.88
CA ILE A 209 14.89 21.94 3.16
C ILE A 209 13.63 22.21 3.97
N LEU A 210 12.51 22.53 3.32
CA LEU A 210 11.21 22.74 3.97
C LEU A 210 10.73 21.49 4.75
N ASP A 211 11.11 20.30 4.28
CA ASP A 211 10.78 19.00 4.89
C ASP A 211 11.90 18.48 5.83
N SER A 212 12.88 19.32 6.17
CA SER A 212 13.95 18.90 7.07
C SER A 212 13.41 18.57 8.45
N LYS A 213 13.85 17.43 9.00
CA LYS A 213 13.55 16.99 10.37
C LYS A 213 14.64 17.40 11.37
N ASP A 214 15.70 18.04 10.89
CA ASP A 214 16.75 18.53 11.78
C ASP A 214 16.23 19.74 12.57
N PRO A 215 16.30 19.70 13.93
CA PRO A 215 15.87 20.81 14.76
C PRO A 215 16.59 22.14 14.44
N LYS A 216 17.80 22.07 13.88
CA LYS A 216 18.59 23.23 13.49
C LYS A 216 17.97 23.99 12.30
N ASP A 217 17.39 23.23 11.35
CA ASP A 217 16.80 23.80 10.14
C ASP A 217 15.38 24.34 10.37
N ARG A 218 14.65 23.80 11.36
CA ARG A 218 13.23 24.12 11.57
C ARG A 218 12.92 25.62 11.65
N PRO A 219 13.65 26.43 12.47
CA PRO A 219 13.34 27.86 12.56
C PRO A 219 13.45 28.58 11.21
N VAL A 220 14.42 28.16 10.38
CA VAL A 220 14.64 28.75 9.04
C VAL A 220 13.59 28.22 8.05
N ALA A 221 13.32 26.93 8.07
CA ALA A 221 12.33 26.32 7.20
C ALA A 221 10.90 26.82 7.47
N ASP A 222 10.53 27.03 8.76
CA ASP A 222 9.21 27.52 9.14
C ASP A 222 8.97 29.00 8.76
N ALA A 223 10.04 29.79 8.62
CA ALA A 223 9.96 31.18 8.21
C ALA A 223 10.23 31.41 6.71
N ALA A 224 10.40 30.32 5.94
CA ALA A 224 10.71 30.41 4.52
C ALA A 224 9.51 30.92 3.69
N PRO A 225 9.76 31.55 2.53
CA PRO A 225 8.70 31.95 1.61
C PRO A 225 7.75 30.81 1.28
N VAL A 226 6.45 31.06 1.31
CA VAL A 226 5.39 30.08 0.99
C VAL A 226 5.02 30.16 -0.49
N ILE A 227 4.59 29.04 -1.07
CA ILE A 227 4.22 28.97 -2.50
C ILE A 227 3.08 29.92 -2.85
N ASP A 228 2.19 30.21 -1.91
CA ASP A 228 0.99 31.03 -2.13
C ASP A 228 1.31 32.42 -2.65
N ASP A 229 2.47 33.00 -2.29
CA ASP A 229 2.92 34.32 -2.75
C ASP A 229 3.40 34.32 -4.21
N PHE A 230 3.54 33.15 -4.84
CA PHE A 230 4.11 32.96 -6.17
C PHE A 230 3.14 32.29 -7.15
N LEU A 231 1.94 31.93 -6.72
CA LEU A 231 0.96 31.25 -7.57
C LEU A 231 0.48 32.17 -8.71
N SER A 232 0.55 31.67 -9.93
CA SER A 232 -0.16 32.27 -11.07
C SER A 232 -1.68 32.22 -10.86
N GLY A 233 -2.44 33.03 -11.60
CA GLY A 233 -3.91 32.96 -11.56
C GLY A 233 -4.44 31.58 -11.95
N GLU A 234 -3.82 30.93 -12.95
CA GLU A 234 -4.18 29.57 -13.38
C GLU A 234 -3.93 28.54 -12.29
N ALA A 235 -2.80 28.63 -11.58
CA ALA A 235 -2.48 27.74 -10.48
C ALA A 235 -3.41 27.93 -9.26
N GLN A 236 -3.82 29.18 -9.00
CA GLN A 236 -4.83 29.50 -7.97
C GLN A 236 -6.19 28.92 -8.33
N ASP A 237 -6.64 29.11 -9.56
CA ASP A 237 -7.92 28.57 -10.05
C ASP A 237 -7.93 27.03 -10.01
N PHE A 238 -6.83 26.39 -10.42
CA PHE A 238 -6.67 24.96 -10.34
C PHE A 238 -6.83 24.44 -8.91
N PHE A 239 -6.08 25.02 -7.96
CA PHE A 239 -6.14 24.62 -6.57
C PHE A 239 -7.52 24.90 -5.95
N GLY A 240 -8.13 26.05 -6.30
CA GLY A 240 -9.49 26.39 -5.91
C GLY A 240 -10.52 25.38 -6.40
N ALA A 241 -10.37 24.89 -7.63
CA ALA A 241 -11.26 23.84 -8.18
C ALA A 241 -11.08 22.49 -7.47
N VAL A 242 -9.85 22.11 -7.11
CA VAL A 242 -9.60 20.87 -6.33
C VAL A 242 -10.24 20.97 -4.97
N THR A 243 -10.04 22.06 -4.23
CA THR A 243 -10.61 22.22 -2.87
C THR A 243 -12.14 22.30 -2.90
N ALA A 244 -12.72 23.02 -3.84
CA ALA A 244 -14.17 23.07 -4.01
C ALA A 244 -14.77 21.68 -4.35
N GLY A 245 -14.05 20.89 -5.15
CA GLY A 245 -14.45 19.52 -5.46
C GLY A 245 -14.42 18.59 -4.24
N LEU A 246 -13.41 18.71 -3.37
CA LEU A 246 -13.34 17.97 -2.12
C LEU A 246 -14.46 18.36 -1.14
N ASP A 247 -14.73 19.67 -1.02
CA ASP A 247 -15.84 20.18 -0.19
C ASP A 247 -17.20 19.65 -0.69
N ALA A 248 -17.39 19.62 -2.02
CA ALA A 248 -18.60 19.08 -2.63
C ALA A 248 -18.75 17.55 -2.44
N ALA A 249 -17.64 16.84 -2.21
CA ALA A 249 -17.60 15.40 -1.94
C ALA A 249 -17.61 15.06 -0.44
N ASP A 250 -17.75 16.05 0.44
CA ASP A 250 -17.66 15.88 1.91
C ASP A 250 -16.35 15.22 2.37
N VAL A 251 -15.23 15.50 1.68
CA VAL A 251 -13.90 15.05 2.07
C VAL A 251 -13.19 16.15 2.86
N ALA A 252 -12.99 15.91 4.15
CA ALA A 252 -12.31 16.85 5.02
C ALA A 252 -10.81 16.92 4.68
N TRP A 253 -10.28 18.14 4.59
CA TRP A 253 -8.88 18.39 4.29
C TRP A 253 -8.31 19.56 5.12
N THR A 254 -6.98 19.62 5.23
CA THR A 254 -6.26 20.69 5.92
C THR A 254 -5.14 21.20 5.03
N ARG A 255 -4.99 22.52 4.91
CA ARG A 255 -3.88 23.13 4.21
C ARG A 255 -2.56 22.91 4.96
N ASN A 256 -1.54 22.39 4.28
CA ASN A 256 -0.18 22.33 4.78
C ASN A 256 0.78 22.97 3.77
N ALA A 257 1.05 24.26 3.91
CA ALA A 257 1.89 25.02 2.97
C ALA A 257 3.35 24.53 2.95
N ALA A 258 3.82 23.83 3.97
CA ALA A 258 5.16 23.25 4.03
C ALA A 258 5.22 21.85 3.35
N LEU A 259 4.07 21.27 2.95
CA LEU A 259 4.05 19.96 2.33
C LEU A 259 4.69 20.01 0.94
N VAL A 260 5.84 19.38 0.82
CA VAL A 260 6.51 19.08 -0.44
C VAL A 260 6.68 17.57 -0.58
N ARG A 261 6.85 17.06 -1.80
CA ARG A 261 7.01 15.63 -2.04
C ARG A 261 8.48 15.23 -2.21
N GLY A 262 8.78 13.99 -1.84
CA GLY A 262 10.14 13.44 -1.89
C GLY A 262 10.76 13.27 -3.28
N LEU A 263 9.97 13.45 -4.35
CA LEU A 263 10.36 13.25 -5.73
C LEU A 263 10.15 14.56 -6.53
N ASP A 264 11.03 14.83 -7.48
CA ASP A 264 11.11 16.14 -8.14
C ASP A 264 10.07 16.39 -9.24
N TYR A 265 9.34 15.37 -9.62
CA TYR A 265 8.37 15.44 -10.73
C TYR A 265 7.03 16.08 -10.36
N TYR A 266 6.74 16.34 -9.08
CA TYR A 266 5.45 16.87 -8.66
C TYR A 266 5.21 18.32 -9.04
N ARG A 267 3.96 18.61 -9.47
CA ARG A 267 3.41 19.91 -9.82
C ARG A 267 1.99 20.02 -9.25
N HIS A 268 1.41 21.21 -9.21
CA HIS A 268 0.05 21.43 -8.73
C HIS A 268 -0.23 20.69 -7.40
N THR A 269 -1.16 19.77 -7.39
CA THR A 269 -1.63 19.07 -6.19
C THR A 269 -0.54 18.21 -5.55
N ALA A 270 -0.31 18.38 -4.25
CA ALA A 270 0.48 17.50 -3.41
C ALA A 270 -0.33 17.19 -2.14
N PHE A 271 -0.36 15.92 -1.73
CA PHE A 271 -1.17 15.52 -0.57
C PHE A 271 -0.59 14.33 0.17
N GLU A 272 -0.95 14.26 1.46
CA GLU A 272 -0.67 13.12 2.35
C GLU A 272 -1.86 12.89 3.28
N PHE A 273 -2.24 11.64 3.46
CA PHE A 273 -3.07 11.20 4.59
C PHE A 273 -2.14 10.80 5.72
N VAL A 274 -2.22 11.52 6.81
CA VAL A 274 -1.29 11.39 7.94
C VAL A 274 -2.02 11.02 9.23
N THR A 275 -1.34 10.26 10.09
CA THR A 275 -1.82 9.89 11.43
C THR A 275 -0.68 9.92 12.44
N ASP A 276 -0.97 10.19 13.69
CA ASP A 276 -0.04 10.08 14.82
C ASP A 276 0.05 8.65 15.39
N ARG A 277 -0.88 7.76 15.03
CA ARG A 277 -0.97 6.37 15.51
C ARG A 277 0.24 5.51 15.12
N LEU A 278 1.03 5.91 14.12
CA LEU A 278 2.23 5.21 13.64
C LEU A 278 3.55 5.93 14.02
N GLY A 279 3.51 6.94 14.89
CA GLY A 279 4.67 7.70 15.30
C GLY A 279 5.38 8.38 14.13
N ALA A 280 6.71 8.20 14.00
CA ALA A 280 7.50 8.84 12.95
C ALA A 280 7.13 8.41 11.51
N GLN A 281 6.31 7.37 11.33
CA GLN A 281 5.85 6.87 10.03
C GLN A 281 4.38 7.25 9.76
N GLY A 282 4.00 8.47 10.12
CA GLY A 282 2.63 8.96 10.11
C GLY A 282 1.95 8.99 8.74
N THR A 283 2.68 9.12 7.64
CA THR A 283 2.08 9.10 6.29
C THR A 283 1.64 7.68 5.93
N VAL A 284 0.35 7.46 5.76
CA VAL A 284 -0.24 6.16 5.38
C VAL A 284 -0.52 6.05 3.89
N LEU A 285 -0.86 7.19 3.25
CA LEU A 285 -1.08 7.33 1.82
C LEU A 285 -0.58 8.71 1.40
N GLY A 286 0.01 8.82 0.22
CA GLY A 286 0.45 10.11 -0.29
C GLY A 286 0.66 10.11 -1.78
N GLY A 287 0.50 11.27 -2.38
CA GLY A 287 0.55 11.43 -3.83
C GLY A 287 0.58 12.88 -4.28
N GLY A 288 0.20 13.08 -5.53
CA GLY A 288 0.12 14.38 -6.18
C GLY A 288 0.15 14.28 -7.69
N ARG A 289 0.12 15.44 -8.34
CA ARG A 289 0.19 15.59 -9.81
C ARG A 289 1.64 15.64 -10.28
N TYR A 290 1.94 14.96 -11.40
CA TYR A 290 3.31 14.80 -11.91
C TYR A 290 3.40 14.89 -13.45
N ASP A 291 2.99 16.01 -14.01
CA ASP A 291 2.81 16.21 -15.46
C ASP A 291 4.10 16.08 -16.31
N GLY A 292 5.29 16.20 -15.70
CA GLY A 292 6.58 16.11 -16.41
C GLY A 292 7.21 14.71 -16.45
N LEU A 293 6.66 13.71 -15.75
CA LEU A 293 7.34 12.41 -15.60
C LEU A 293 7.41 11.62 -16.91
N ILE A 294 6.32 11.60 -17.68
CA ILE A 294 6.27 10.86 -18.95
C ILE A 294 7.20 11.50 -19.98
N GLU A 295 7.32 12.82 -19.99
CA GLU A 295 8.27 13.55 -20.83
C GLU A 295 9.73 13.21 -20.47
N ASN A 296 10.07 13.11 -19.18
CA ASN A 296 11.39 12.69 -18.71
C ASN A 296 11.77 11.28 -19.17
N LEU A 297 10.78 10.42 -19.42
CA LEU A 297 10.98 9.07 -19.99
C LEU A 297 11.04 9.07 -21.53
N GLY A 298 10.96 10.23 -22.18
CA GLY A 298 11.02 10.38 -23.63
C GLY A 298 9.68 10.32 -24.34
N GLY A 299 8.57 10.44 -23.60
CA GLY A 299 7.21 10.53 -24.14
C GLY A 299 6.78 11.97 -24.40
N PRO A 300 5.56 12.19 -24.90
CA PRO A 300 4.97 13.52 -25.00
C PRO A 300 4.63 14.08 -23.61
N ALA A 301 4.54 15.40 -23.49
CA ALA A 301 3.99 16.03 -22.28
C ALA A 301 2.59 15.47 -22.00
N THR A 302 2.43 14.82 -20.86
CA THR A 302 1.21 14.08 -20.52
C THR A 302 0.87 14.33 -19.05
N PRO A 303 -0.27 15.00 -18.77
CA PRO A 303 -0.69 15.23 -17.39
C PRO A 303 -0.99 13.89 -16.68
N ALA A 304 -0.57 13.81 -15.43
CA ALA A 304 -0.81 12.63 -14.63
C ALA A 304 -0.89 12.96 -13.14
N VAL A 305 -1.72 12.21 -12.41
CA VAL A 305 -1.92 12.34 -10.97
C VAL A 305 -2.12 10.95 -10.37
N GLY A 306 -1.57 10.73 -9.18
CA GLY A 306 -1.69 9.43 -8.52
C GLY A 306 -1.33 9.46 -7.05
N TRP A 307 -1.54 8.32 -6.40
CA TRP A 307 -1.14 8.11 -5.02
C TRP A 307 -0.67 6.67 -4.77
N ALA A 308 0.14 6.53 -3.74
CA ALA A 308 0.63 5.27 -3.22
C ALA A 308 0.34 5.15 -1.72
N ALA A 309 -0.02 3.94 -1.26
CA ALA A 309 -0.20 3.63 0.15
C ALA A 309 0.54 2.35 0.54
N GLY A 310 1.24 2.41 1.68
CA GLY A 310 1.95 1.25 2.21
C GLY A 310 0.99 0.23 2.83
N ILE A 311 0.93 -0.99 2.27
CA ILE A 311 0.00 -2.02 2.74
C ILE A 311 0.29 -2.40 4.19
N GLU A 312 1.56 -2.56 4.57
CA GLU A 312 1.94 -2.88 5.95
C GLU A 312 1.52 -1.79 6.94
N ARG A 313 1.60 -0.51 6.53
CA ARG A 313 1.17 0.62 7.39
C ARG A 313 -0.34 0.62 7.57
N LEU A 314 -1.10 0.43 6.50
CA LEU A 314 -2.55 0.30 6.56
C LEU A 314 -2.95 -0.90 7.43
N ALA A 315 -2.33 -2.07 7.21
CA ALA A 315 -2.59 -3.29 7.96
C ALA A 315 -2.34 -3.16 9.48
N MET A 316 -1.36 -2.32 9.89
CA MET A 316 -1.13 -2.02 11.32
C MET A 316 -2.24 -1.18 11.96
N LEU A 317 -3.02 -0.45 11.17
CA LEU A 317 -4.11 0.42 11.65
C LEU A 317 -5.48 -0.25 11.63
N VAL A 318 -5.65 -1.25 10.75
CA VAL A 318 -6.92 -1.97 10.59
C VAL A 318 -7.25 -2.74 11.87
N GLU A 319 -8.45 -2.52 12.41
CA GLU A 319 -9.05 -3.38 13.42
C GLU A 319 -9.65 -4.60 12.74
N TYR A 320 -8.85 -5.64 12.58
CA TYR A 320 -9.27 -6.87 11.94
C TYR A 320 -9.58 -7.94 12.98
N GLN A 321 -10.77 -8.48 12.92
CA GLN A 321 -11.11 -9.70 13.66
C GLN A 321 -10.87 -10.87 12.71
N SER A 322 -9.91 -11.72 13.07
CA SER A 322 -9.65 -12.95 12.30
C SER A 322 -10.95 -13.72 12.11
N GLN A 323 -11.25 -14.02 10.86
CA GLN A 323 -12.39 -14.87 10.48
C GLN A 323 -11.96 -16.34 10.35
N ASP A 324 -10.75 -16.66 10.81
CA ASP A 324 -10.16 -18.01 10.69
C ASP A 324 -10.79 -19.01 11.64
N LYS A 325 -12.12 -18.98 11.73
CA LYS A 325 -12.88 -20.13 12.26
C LYS A 325 -13.25 -21.04 11.10
N PHE A 326 -12.91 -22.31 11.25
CA PHE A 326 -13.47 -23.31 10.36
C PHE A 326 -14.99 -23.43 10.60
N ASP A 327 -15.76 -23.61 9.52
CA ASP A 327 -17.16 -23.95 9.67
C ASP A 327 -17.32 -25.30 10.37
N ALA A 328 -16.46 -26.27 10.03
CA ALA A 328 -16.42 -27.58 10.65
C ALA A 328 -15.00 -28.10 10.87
N VAL A 329 -14.75 -28.68 12.03
CA VAL A 329 -13.58 -29.53 12.31
C VAL A 329 -14.03 -30.95 12.45
N ILE A 330 -13.53 -31.86 11.63
CA ILE A 330 -13.84 -33.28 11.64
C ILE A 330 -12.76 -34.03 12.43
N VAL A 331 -13.15 -34.69 13.52
CA VAL A 331 -12.25 -35.51 14.33
C VAL A 331 -12.44 -36.97 13.95
N VAL A 332 -11.37 -37.65 13.57
CA VAL A 332 -11.34 -39.08 13.31
C VAL A 332 -10.97 -39.83 14.60
N GLU A 333 -11.96 -40.25 15.36
CA GLU A 333 -11.72 -40.99 16.62
C GLU A 333 -11.24 -42.42 16.37
N ASN A 334 -11.67 -43.07 15.28
CA ASN A 334 -11.24 -44.41 14.86
C ASN A 334 -10.64 -44.35 13.45
N ASP A 335 -9.50 -44.99 13.24
CA ASP A 335 -8.80 -44.95 11.93
C ASP A 335 -9.63 -45.50 10.78
N GLU A 336 -10.50 -46.46 11.06
CA GLU A 336 -11.46 -47.03 10.10
C GLU A 336 -12.41 -45.99 9.51
N ARG A 337 -12.63 -44.86 10.21
CA ARG A 337 -13.51 -43.77 9.78
C ARG A 337 -12.80 -42.69 8.96
N LEU A 338 -11.50 -42.86 8.70
CA LEU A 338 -10.74 -41.85 7.91
C LEU A 338 -11.34 -41.62 6.53
N SER A 339 -11.75 -42.70 5.84
CA SER A 339 -12.38 -42.56 4.51
C SER A 339 -13.72 -41.82 4.58
N ASP A 340 -14.47 -41.96 5.66
CA ASP A 340 -15.73 -41.21 5.87
C ASP A 340 -15.45 -39.74 6.14
N ALA A 341 -14.42 -39.40 6.94
CA ALA A 341 -13.99 -38.05 7.19
C ALA A 341 -13.58 -37.33 5.92
N ILE A 342 -12.80 -38.01 5.07
CA ILE A 342 -12.39 -37.46 3.78
C ILE A 342 -13.59 -37.21 2.86
N ARG A 343 -14.54 -38.16 2.77
CA ARG A 343 -15.77 -37.96 1.98
C ARG A 343 -16.63 -36.83 2.51
N LEU A 344 -16.79 -36.73 3.81
CA LEU A 344 -17.57 -35.66 4.44
C LEU A 344 -16.92 -34.30 4.23
N ALA A 345 -15.60 -34.17 4.45
CA ALA A 345 -14.86 -32.96 4.23
C ALA A 345 -14.96 -32.49 2.75
N ARG A 346 -14.87 -33.43 1.79
CA ARG A 346 -15.07 -33.11 0.37
C ARG A 346 -16.46 -32.54 0.10
N LYS A 347 -17.51 -33.14 0.69
CA LYS A 347 -18.89 -32.63 0.52
C LYS A 347 -19.06 -31.25 1.13
N LEU A 348 -18.55 -31.02 2.34
CA LEU A 348 -18.60 -29.73 3.01
C LEU A 348 -17.86 -28.65 2.23
N ARG A 349 -16.63 -28.93 1.78
CA ARG A 349 -15.84 -28.00 0.96
C ARG A 349 -16.48 -27.68 -0.38
N ALA A 350 -17.11 -28.67 -1.03
CA ALA A 350 -17.89 -28.44 -2.25
C ALA A 350 -19.11 -27.53 -2.03
N ALA A 351 -19.65 -27.54 -0.82
CA ALA A 351 -20.73 -26.64 -0.38
C ALA A 351 -20.21 -25.34 0.25
N GLN A 352 -18.91 -25.00 0.04
CA GLN A 352 -18.23 -23.78 0.51
C GLN A 352 -18.10 -23.66 2.02
N PHE A 353 -18.09 -24.78 2.76
CA PHE A 353 -17.75 -24.79 4.18
C PHE A 353 -16.25 -25.01 4.38
N ALA A 354 -15.59 -24.08 5.06
CA ALA A 354 -14.20 -24.21 5.49
C ALA A 354 -14.08 -25.40 6.47
N THR A 355 -13.31 -26.43 6.12
CA THR A 355 -13.32 -27.68 6.86
C THR A 355 -11.90 -28.19 7.09
N GLU A 356 -11.58 -28.53 8.35
CA GLU A 356 -10.34 -29.18 8.77
C GLU A 356 -10.60 -30.65 9.14
N ILE A 357 -9.58 -31.52 8.93
CA ILE A 357 -9.63 -32.94 9.35
C ILE A 357 -8.50 -33.20 10.34
N VAL A 358 -8.83 -33.62 11.55
CA VAL A 358 -7.87 -34.01 12.58
C VAL A 358 -7.80 -35.53 12.66
N ALA A 359 -6.80 -36.11 11.97
CA ALA A 359 -6.61 -37.59 11.90
C ALA A 359 -5.26 -38.05 12.44
N THR A 360 -4.34 -37.15 12.86
CA THR A 360 -2.99 -37.50 13.29
C THR A 360 -2.85 -37.60 14.81
N GLY A 361 -2.21 -38.67 15.30
CA GLY A 361 -2.00 -38.94 16.71
C GLY A 361 -3.00 -39.98 17.26
N SER A 362 -2.99 -40.23 18.57
CA SER A 362 -3.99 -41.11 19.22
C SER A 362 -5.38 -40.44 19.24
N PRO A 363 -6.48 -41.22 19.33
CA PRO A 363 -7.84 -40.67 19.33
C PRO A 363 -8.06 -39.55 20.35
N ARG A 364 -7.59 -39.71 21.58
CA ARG A 364 -7.67 -38.68 22.62
C ARG A 364 -6.91 -37.41 22.22
N LYS A 365 -5.68 -37.52 21.68
CA LYS A 365 -4.89 -36.37 21.20
C LYS A 365 -5.53 -35.68 20.01
N ARG A 366 -6.25 -36.42 19.14
CA ARG A 366 -6.98 -35.84 18.02
C ARG A 366 -8.11 -34.93 18.51
N PHE A 367 -8.87 -35.38 19.50
CA PHE A 367 -9.93 -34.60 20.09
C PHE A 367 -9.40 -33.36 20.79
N ASP A 368 -8.33 -33.49 21.61
CA ASP A 368 -7.69 -32.36 22.27
C ASP A 368 -7.11 -31.33 21.29
N LYS A 369 -6.62 -31.80 20.14
CA LYS A 369 -6.17 -30.89 19.04
C LYS A 369 -7.34 -30.17 18.40
N ALA A 370 -8.39 -30.91 18.04
CA ALA A 370 -9.56 -30.36 17.38
C ALA A 370 -10.28 -29.31 18.23
N ALA A 371 -10.36 -29.54 19.53
CA ALA A 371 -10.97 -28.63 20.50
C ALA A 371 -10.20 -27.26 20.61
N LYS A 372 -8.95 -27.21 20.15
CA LYS A 372 -8.12 -26.00 20.14
C LYS A 372 -8.18 -25.26 18.81
N ILE A 373 -8.76 -25.85 17.77
CA ILE A 373 -8.92 -25.25 16.46
C ILE A 373 -10.20 -24.39 16.50
N PRO A 374 -10.12 -23.08 16.26
CA PRO A 374 -11.32 -22.26 16.22
C PRO A 374 -12.29 -22.77 15.16
N SER A 375 -13.50 -23.12 15.55
CA SER A 375 -14.51 -23.64 14.63
C SER A 375 -15.92 -23.40 15.15
N HIS A 376 -16.86 -23.28 14.19
CA HIS A 376 -18.30 -23.20 14.51
C HIS A 376 -18.90 -24.55 14.89
N SER A 377 -18.37 -25.64 14.32
CA SER A 377 -18.84 -27.01 14.58
C SER A 377 -17.70 -28.01 14.69
N LEU A 378 -17.81 -28.91 15.65
CA LEU A 378 -16.94 -30.08 15.80
C LEU A 378 -17.74 -31.33 15.39
N VAL A 379 -17.24 -32.10 14.43
CA VAL A 379 -17.84 -33.34 13.93
C VAL A 379 -16.94 -34.50 14.28
N ALA A 380 -17.33 -35.29 15.24
CA ALA A 380 -16.58 -36.47 15.66
C ALA A 380 -17.10 -37.75 14.98
N LEU A 381 -16.19 -38.46 14.30
CA LEU A 381 -16.47 -39.75 13.65
C LEU A 381 -15.84 -40.87 14.45
N SER A 382 -16.69 -41.76 14.99
CA SER A 382 -16.31 -42.87 15.82
C SER A 382 -16.99 -44.16 15.39
N VAL A 383 -16.66 -45.25 16.07
CA VAL A 383 -17.38 -46.53 16.04
C VAL A 383 -17.95 -46.76 17.44
N ALA A 384 -19.28 -46.89 17.56
CA ALA A 384 -19.97 -47.18 18.78
C ALA A 384 -20.75 -48.47 18.60
N ASP A 385 -20.61 -49.42 19.54
CA ASP A 385 -21.23 -50.75 19.51
C ASP A 385 -21.03 -51.54 18.19
N GLY A 386 -19.83 -51.37 17.60
CA GLY A 386 -19.46 -51.98 16.31
C GLY A 386 -20.07 -51.29 15.06
N ALA A 387 -20.81 -50.19 15.22
CA ALA A 387 -21.43 -49.44 14.13
C ALA A 387 -20.83 -48.07 13.97
N PRO A 388 -20.78 -47.54 12.73
CA PRO A 388 -20.36 -46.16 12.47
C PRO A 388 -21.22 -45.16 13.25
N SER A 389 -20.57 -44.26 13.98
CA SER A 389 -21.22 -43.19 14.77
C SER A 389 -20.66 -41.83 14.37
N MET A 390 -21.53 -40.81 14.43
CA MET A 390 -21.16 -39.41 14.19
C MET A 390 -21.85 -38.54 15.23
N ARG A 391 -21.06 -37.66 15.83
CA ARG A 391 -21.56 -36.66 16.78
C ARG A 391 -21.18 -35.27 16.29
N ILE A 392 -22.12 -34.34 16.33
CA ILE A 392 -21.91 -32.96 15.98
C ILE A 392 -22.11 -32.11 17.22
N ARG A 393 -21.21 -31.15 17.44
CA ARG A 393 -21.33 -30.17 18.51
C ARG A 393 -21.08 -28.79 17.89
N GLY A 394 -22.14 -28.00 17.73
CA GLY A 394 -22.08 -26.61 17.31
C GLY A 394 -21.96 -25.65 18.49
N GLU A 395 -21.47 -24.43 18.23
CA GLU A 395 -21.39 -23.37 19.23
C GLU A 395 -22.67 -22.50 19.32
N GLY A 396 -23.77 -22.92 18.65
CA GLY A 396 -25.05 -22.20 18.65
C GLY A 396 -25.13 -21.02 17.69
N SER A 397 -24.15 -20.84 16.82
CA SER A 397 -24.16 -19.82 15.76
C SER A 397 -24.97 -20.26 14.54
N GLU A 398 -25.32 -19.30 13.69
CA GLU A 398 -25.96 -19.57 12.38
C GLU A 398 -25.07 -20.46 11.50
N ALA A 399 -23.76 -20.22 11.52
CA ALA A 399 -22.79 -21.04 10.80
C ALA A 399 -22.80 -22.49 11.27
N ALA A 400 -22.85 -22.73 12.59
CA ALA A 400 -22.97 -24.07 13.16
C ALA A 400 -24.29 -24.76 12.73
N ALA A 401 -25.41 -24.05 12.78
CA ALA A 401 -26.71 -24.57 12.34
C ALA A 401 -26.73 -24.97 10.86
N ARG A 402 -26.06 -24.21 9.99
CA ARG A 402 -25.90 -24.54 8.56
C ARG A 402 -25.12 -25.84 8.36
N VAL A 403 -24.01 -26.02 9.11
CA VAL A 403 -23.21 -27.25 9.07
C VAL A 403 -24.03 -28.45 9.56
N GLU A 404 -24.74 -28.29 10.69
CA GLU A 404 -25.61 -29.35 11.26
C GLU A 404 -26.70 -29.77 10.26
N ALA A 405 -27.39 -28.81 9.65
CA ALA A 405 -28.41 -29.06 8.63
C ALA A 405 -27.84 -29.83 7.43
N PHE A 406 -26.66 -29.39 6.93
CA PHE A 406 -26.00 -30.03 5.81
C PHE A 406 -25.56 -31.46 6.10
N VAL A 407 -24.97 -31.70 7.26
CA VAL A 407 -24.49 -33.05 7.68
C VAL A 407 -25.66 -33.95 8.02
N GLY A 408 -26.72 -33.43 8.65
CA GLY A 408 -27.91 -34.18 9.04
C GLY A 408 -28.87 -34.49 7.91
N GLY A 409 -28.95 -33.63 6.88
CA GLY A 409 -29.83 -33.80 5.71
C GLY A 409 -29.33 -34.73 4.61
N GLY A 410 -28.13 -35.30 4.80
CA GLY A 410 -27.52 -36.27 3.87
C GLY A 410 -27.85 -37.76 4.18
N LYS A 411 -29.06 -38.04 4.73
CA LYS A 411 -29.58 -39.40 4.87
C LYS A 411 -30.27 -39.87 3.61
#